data_bf7d4925cfeb6c00f9a5bbe499ce9470
#
_entry.id   bf7d4925cfeb6c00f9a5bbe499ce9470
#
_cell.length_a   1.000
_cell.length_b   1.000
_cell.length_c   1.000
_cell.angle_alpha   90.00
_cell.angle_beta   90.00
_cell.angle_gamma   90.00
#
_symmetry.space_group_name_H-M   'P 1'
#
loop_
_entity.id
_entity.type
_entity.pdbx_description
1 polymer ?
#
loop_
_entity_poly.entity_id
_entity_poly.type
_entity_poly.pdbx_seq_one_letter_code
_entity_poly.pdbx_strand_id
1 'polypeptide(L)'
;MNLDNIPHFKQAELERRMDDVLQLVEEGQSPVVIHDEKDRRFLLFAWEDFFRRFGWLYSAEEKAAIEAACAEYEENTRDLVFK
;
A
#
# COMPACT_ATOMS: atom_id res chain seq x y z
N MET A 1 -7.83 12.23 9.36
CA MET A 1 -6.97 12.34 8.16
C MET A 1 -7.38 13.56 7.36
N ASN A 2 -6.45 14.42 7.03
CA ASN A 2 -6.73 15.59 6.21
C ASN A 2 -6.41 15.25 4.74
N LEU A 3 -7.46 15.04 3.96
CA LEU A 3 -7.32 14.61 2.56
C LEU A 3 -6.73 15.70 1.66
N ASP A 4 -6.80 16.94 2.06
CA ASP A 4 -6.29 18.05 1.26
C ASP A 4 -4.76 18.12 1.22
N ASN A 5 -4.11 17.44 2.18
CA ASN A 5 -2.65 17.46 2.30
C ASN A 5 -2.00 16.12 1.94
N ILE A 6 -2.72 15.27 1.23
CA ILE A 6 -2.16 13.99 0.80
C ILE A 6 -1.10 14.24 -0.28
N PRO A 7 0.13 13.72 -0.11
CA PRO A 7 1.14 13.84 -1.14
C PRO A 7 0.75 13.10 -2.43
N HIS A 8 1.15 13.65 -3.56
CA HIS A 8 0.91 13.07 -4.88
C HIS A 8 2.25 12.78 -5.55
N PHE A 9 2.36 11.63 -6.18
CA PHE A 9 3.55 11.22 -6.92
C PHE A 9 3.13 10.66 -8.28
N LYS A 10 3.98 10.86 -9.28
CA LYS A 10 3.83 10.18 -10.55
C LYS A 10 4.38 8.77 -10.45
N GLN A 11 3.89 7.86 -11.28
CA GLN A 11 4.39 6.49 -11.32
C GLN A 11 5.91 6.44 -11.51
N ALA A 12 6.46 7.27 -12.37
CA ALA A 12 7.89 7.31 -12.62
C ALA A 12 8.68 7.72 -11.36
N GLU A 13 8.13 8.61 -10.56
CA GLU A 13 8.74 9.01 -9.29
C GLU A 13 8.70 7.87 -8.28
N LEU A 14 7.58 7.14 -8.23
CA LEU A 14 7.45 5.97 -7.35
C LEU A 14 8.48 4.91 -7.73
N GLU A 15 8.63 4.59 -9.01
CA GLU A 15 9.60 3.60 -9.47
C GLU A 15 11.04 3.98 -9.13
N ARG A 16 11.37 5.26 -9.25
CA ARG A 16 12.71 5.76 -9.02
C ARG A 16 13.03 5.92 -7.53
N ARG A 17 12.01 6.23 -6.71
CA ARG A 17 12.17 6.54 -5.29
C ARG A 17 11.26 5.69 -4.43
N MET A 18 11.15 4.42 -4.78
CA MET A 18 10.21 3.49 -4.13
C MET A 18 10.38 3.47 -2.60
N ASP A 19 11.62 3.31 -2.13
CA ASP A 19 11.88 3.22 -0.69
C ASP A 19 11.51 4.50 0.05
N ASP A 20 11.78 5.65 -0.56
CA ASP A 20 11.46 6.95 0.04
C ASP A 20 9.94 7.12 0.15
N VAL A 21 9.21 6.74 -0.88
CA VAL A 21 7.74 6.85 -0.88
C VAL A 21 7.11 5.90 0.13
N LEU A 22 7.59 4.66 0.18
CA LEU A 22 7.08 3.67 1.14
C LEU A 22 7.36 4.10 2.57
N GLN A 23 8.54 4.66 2.83
CA GLN A 23 8.89 5.17 4.14
C GLN A 23 7.98 6.35 4.54
N LEU A 24 7.69 7.23 3.60
CA LEU A 24 6.79 8.36 3.84
C LEU A 24 5.39 7.89 4.23
N VAL A 25 4.88 6.88 3.53
CA VAL A 25 3.57 6.29 3.82
C VAL A 25 3.55 5.67 5.22
N GLU A 26 4.59 4.92 5.56
CA GLU A 26 4.67 4.25 6.85
C GLU A 26 4.82 5.23 8.01
N GLU A 27 5.76 6.14 7.92
CA GLU A 27 6.03 7.10 9.00
C GLU A 27 4.96 8.16 9.13
N GLY A 28 4.42 8.62 8.01
CA GLY A 28 3.38 9.64 8.00
C GLY A 28 2.02 9.12 8.40
N GLN A 29 1.84 7.79 8.43
CA GLN A 29 0.55 7.15 8.70
C GLN A 29 -0.57 7.76 7.85
N SER A 30 -0.26 8.01 6.60
CA SER A 30 -1.16 8.65 5.65
C SER A 30 -0.93 8.03 4.28
N PRO A 31 -1.99 7.86 3.49
CA PRO A 31 -1.82 7.38 2.12
C PRO A 31 -1.14 8.42 1.24
N VAL A 32 -0.64 7.97 0.10
CA VAL A 32 -0.20 8.86 -0.97
C VAL A 32 -0.99 8.52 -2.24
N VAL A 33 -1.13 9.50 -3.12
CA VAL A 33 -1.80 9.32 -4.39
C VAL A 33 -0.76 9.09 -5.47
N ILE A 34 -0.93 8.04 -6.25
CA ILE A 34 -0.05 7.72 -7.37
C ILE A 34 -0.80 7.99 -8.67
N HIS A 35 -0.20 8.76 -9.56
CA HIS A 35 -0.74 9.06 -10.88
C HIS A 35 0.04 8.27 -11.94
N ASP A 36 -0.65 7.50 -12.74
CA ASP A 36 -0.01 6.77 -13.83
C ASP A 36 -0.05 7.57 -15.14
N GLU A 37 0.51 6.99 -16.19
CA GLU A 37 0.60 7.63 -17.50
C GLU A 37 -0.75 7.73 -18.22
N LYS A 38 -1.74 6.96 -17.77
CA LYS A 38 -3.08 6.95 -18.35
C LYS A 38 -4.08 7.81 -17.57
N ASP A 39 -3.58 8.72 -16.75
CA ASP A 39 -4.38 9.60 -15.90
C ASP A 39 -5.20 8.86 -14.85
N ARG A 40 -4.84 7.61 -14.53
CA ARG A 40 -5.48 6.89 -13.43
C ARG A 40 -4.83 7.28 -12.12
N ARG A 41 -5.61 7.25 -11.06
CA ARG A 41 -5.14 7.58 -9.72
C ARG A 41 -5.31 6.38 -8.80
N PHE A 42 -4.30 6.14 -7.99
CA PHE A 42 -4.30 5.05 -7.03
C PHE A 42 -3.92 5.59 -5.66
N LEU A 43 -4.52 5.02 -4.62
CA LEU A 43 -4.11 5.31 -3.24
C LEU A 43 -3.21 4.20 -2.74
N LEU A 44 -2.08 4.58 -2.16
CA LEU A 44 -1.15 3.64 -1.56
C LEU A 44 -1.19 3.82 -0.05
N PHE A 45 -1.56 2.75 0.67
CA PHE A 45 -1.64 2.73 2.13
C PHE A 45 -0.61 1.76 2.69
N ALA A 46 -0.09 2.06 3.87
CA ALA A 46 0.57 1.05 4.67
C ALA A 46 -0.50 0.04 5.13
N TRP A 47 -0.14 -1.25 5.16
CA TRP A 47 -1.06 -2.34 5.49
C TRP A 47 -1.80 -2.11 6.80
N GLU A 48 -1.05 -1.85 7.87
CA GLU A 48 -1.64 -1.66 9.20
C GLU A 48 -2.50 -0.40 9.28
N ASP A 49 -2.08 0.67 8.61
CA ASP A 49 -2.84 1.91 8.61
C ASP A 49 -4.18 1.73 7.90
N PHE A 50 -4.17 1.02 6.77
CA PHE A 50 -5.40 0.74 6.04
C PHE A 50 -6.40 -0.01 6.91
N PHE A 51 -5.97 -1.09 7.58
CA PHE A 51 -6.88 -1.89 8.39
C PHE A 51 -7.31 -1.17 9.66
N ARG A 52 -6.48 -0.32 10.20
CA ARG A 52 -6.87 0.50 11.35
C ARG A 52 -8.00 1.46 10.99
N ARG A 53 -7.97 2.04 9.80
CA ARG A 53 -8.95 3.03 9.35
C ARG A 53 -10.19 2.40 8.75
N PHE A 54 -10.02 1.35 7.96
CA PHE A 54 -11.08 0.77 7.15
C PHE A 54 -11.37 -0.70 7.48
N GLY A 55 -10.77 -1.23 8.54
CA GLY A 55 -10.97 -2.62 8.92
C GLY A 55 -12.43 -2.96 9.23
N TRP A 56 -13.21 -1.97 9.64
CA TRP A 56 -14.63 -2.15 9.93
C TRP A 56 -15.46 -2.49 8.68
N LEU A 57 -14.92 -2.26 7.49
CA LEU A 57 -15.58 -2.63 6.23
C LEU A 57 -15.52 -4.13 5.96
N TYR A 58 -14.67 -4.85 6.68
CA TYR A 58 -14.40 -6.26 6.42
C TYR A 58 -14.84 -7.11 7.59
N SER A 59 -15.44 -8.29 7.30
CA SER A 59 -15.73 -9.28 8.34
C SER A 59 -14.44 -9.93 8.84
N ALA A 60 -14.51 -10.63 9.96
CA ALA A 60 -13.37 -11.38 10.47
C ALA A 60 -12.90 -12.44 9.47
N GLU A 61 -13.86 -13.07 8.77
CA GLU A 61 -13.53 -14.06 7.75
C GLU A 61 -12.81 -13.45 6.56
N GLU A 62 -13.25 -12.27 6.12
CA GLU A 62 -12.60 -11.56 5.02
C GLU A 62 -11.18 -11.13 5.39
N LYS A 63 -10.98 -10.62 6.61
CA LYS A 63 -9.65 -10.24 7.08
C LYS A 63 -8.72 -11.45 7.13
N ALA A 64 -9.20 -12.56 7.64
CA ALA A 64 -8.43 -13.79 7.71
C ALA A 64 -8.06 -14.29 6.31
N ALA A 65 -8.97 -14.18 5.35
CA ALA A 65 -8.71 -14.57 3.97
C ALA A 65 -7.65 -13.70 3.32
N ILE A 66 -7.69 -12.39 3.57
CA ILE A 66 -6.71 -11.45 3.04
C ILE A 66 -5.32 -11.74 3.61
N GLU A 67 -5.24 -11.97 4.92
CA GLU A 67 -3.97 -12.30 5.56
C GLU A 67 -3.41 -13.64 5.09
N ALA A 68 -4.28 -14.63 4.90
CA ALA A 68 -3.88 -15.93 4.39
C ALA A 68 -3.32 -15.82 2.97
N ALA A 69 -3.96 -15.03 2.12
CA ALA A 69 -3.49 -14.79 0.75
C ALA A 69 -2.13 -14.08 0.74
N CYS A 70 -1.93 -13.14 1.65
CA CYS A 70 -0.67 -12.42 1.77
C CYS A 70 0.44 -13.37 2.22
N ALA A 71 0.17 -14.21 3.21
CA ALA A 71 1.14 -15.19 3.70
C ALA A 71 1.50 -16.21 2.62
N GLU A 72 0.51 -16.64 1.84
CA GLU A 72 0.73 -17.57 0.73
C GLU A 72 1.62 -16.93 -0.34
N TYR A 73 1.38 -15.68 -0.65
CA TYR A 73 2.21 -14.95 -1.61
C TYR A 73 3.66 -14.87 -1.13
N GLU A 74 3.87 -14.53 0.14
CA GLU A 74 5.21 -14.45 0.71
C GLU A 74 5.93 -15.79 0.65
N GLU A 75 5.24 -16.88 0.97
CA GLU A 75 5.79 -18.21 0.92
C GLU A 75 6.17 -18.62 -0.50
N ASN A 76 5.29 -18.36 -1.46
CA ASN A 76 5.50 -18.73 -2.86
C ASN A 76 6.60 -17.91 -3.54
N THR A 77 6.86 -16.70 -3.08
CA THR A 77 7.85 -15.81 -3.69
C THR A 77 9.17 -15.77 -2.94
N ARG A 78 9.26 -16.44 -1.81
CA ARG A 78 10.45 -16.39 -0.95
C ARG A 78 11.72 -16.75 -1.69
N ASP A 79 11.69 -17.80 -2.49
CA ASP A 79 12.86 -18.28 -3.23
C ASP A 79 13.17 -17.39 -4.44
N LEU A 80 12.19 -16.68 -4.95
CA LEU A 80 12.37 -15.80 -6.11
C LEU A 80 13.05 -14.48 -5.74
N VAL A 81 12.85 -14.02 -4.52
CA VAL A 81 13.37 -12.74 -4.04
C VAL A 81 14.89 -12.76 -3.91
N PHE A 82 15.47 -13.92 -3.66
CA PHE A 82 16.89 -14.06 -3.33
C PHE A 82 17.75 -14.54 -4.50
N LYS A 83 17.25 -14.43 -5.68
CA LYS A 83 18.04 -14.82 -6.87
C LYS A 83 18.83 -13.67 -7.49
#